data_4e5930ea2f02e8fefd25e5a06886255c
#
_entry.id   4e5930ea2f02e8fefd25e5a06886255c
#
_cell.length_a   1.000
_cell.length_b   1.000
_cell.length_c   1.000
_cell.angle_alpha   90.00
_cell.angle_beta   90.00
_cell.angle_gamma   90.00
#
_symmetry.space_group_name_H-M   'P 1'
#
loop_
_entity.id
_entity.type
_entity.pdbx_description
1 polymer ?
#
loop_
_entity_poly.entity_id
_entity_poly.type
_entity_poly.pdbx_seq_one_letter_code
_entity_poly.pdbx_strand_id
1 'polypeptide(L)'
;MTIKDIAKLAGVSPSTVSRILNDTSNSFAKAETRDKVWRLVRTYGYVPNAAARNLKSSCVSVAGAQLACFMSHTRNPEDNPFFYEMVRSIEQAASQCGFTVPFCFTKFNLQSTALLNRIKGINVDGAIVVGRFEDPEAVTFLHKRYRNIVYSGLSFTDFEMDQVVCDGYAAATAAMQYLISCGHRR
;
A
#
# COMPACT_ATOMS: atom_id res chain seq x y z
N MET A 1 -22.81 14.24 11.07
CA MET A 1 -23.63 13.51 10.07
C MET A 1 -23.11 12.10 9.92
N THR A 2 -24.00 11.11 9.81
CA THR A 2 -23.66 9.69 9.73
C THR A 2 -24.03 9.13 8.35
N ILE A 3 -23.53 7.92 8.02
CA ILE A 3 -23.90 7.23 6.78
C ILE A 3 -25.42 6.96 6.68
N LYS A 4 -26.09 6.79 7.84
CA LYS A 4 -27.53 6.59 7.91
C LYS A 4 -28.27 7.87 7.51
N ASP A 5 -27.74 9.03 7.86
CA ASP A 5 -28.35 10.33 7.50
C ASP A 5 -28.22 10.58 6.00
N ILE A 6 -27.04 10.31 5.41
CA ILE A 6 -26.84 10.39 3.96
C ILE A 6 -27.76 9.42 3.23
N ALA A 7 -27.89 8.19 3.71
CA ALA A 7 -28.77 7.17 3.14
C ALA A 7 -30.24 7.63 3.12
N LYS A 8 -30.71 8.20 4.24
CA LYS A 8 -32.07 8.74 4.38
C LYS A 8 -32.34 9.88 3.39
N LEU A 9 -31.40 10.84 3.28
CA LEU A 9 -31.48 11.96 2.35
C LEU A 9 -31.40 11.54 0.87
N ALA A 10 -30.61 10.52 0.58
CA ALA A 10 -30.48 9.97 -0.76
C ALA A 10 -31.66 9.07 -1.17
N GLY A 11 -32.42 8.55 -0.20
CA GLY A 11 -33.51 7.59 -0.43
C GLY A 11 -32.99 6.19 -0.76
N VAL A 12 -31.83 5.79 -0.20
CA VAL A 12 -31.21 4.48 -0.42
C VAL A 12 -30.81 3.84 0.90
N SER A 13 -30.42 2.56 0.87
CA SER A 13 -29.92 1.88 2.08
C SER A 13 -28.50 2.37 2.47
N PRO A 14 -28.13 2.31 3.77
CA PRO A 14 -26.76 2.61 4.20
C PRO A 14 -25.71 1.73 3.52
N SER A 15 -26.05 0.48 3.20
CA SER A 15 -25.18 -0.42 2.44
C SER A 15 -24.99 0.04 1.00
N THR A 16 -26.01 0.62 0.38
CA THR A 16 -25.90 1.21 -0.96
C THR A 16 -24.98 2.43 -0.95
N VAL A 17 -25.14 3.32 0.02
CA VAL A 17 -24.21 4.47 0.19
C VAL A 17 -22.78 3.97 0.39
N SER A 18 -22.58 3.01 1.27
CA SER A 18 -21.25 2.44 1.53
C SER A 18 -20.60 1.86 0.27
N ARG A 19 -21.36 1.13 -0.55
CA ARG A 19 -20.85 0.57 -1.81
C ARG A 19 -20.50 1.67 -2.82
N ILE A 20 -21.38 2.67 -2.99
CA ILE A 20 -21.12 3.81 -3.89
C ILE A 20 -19.82 4.54 -3.50
N LEU A 21 -19.58 4.74 -2.21
CA LEU A 21 -18.39 5.43 -1.73
C LEU A 21 -17.10 4.61 -1.85
N ASN A 22 -17.23 3.28 -1.94
CA ASN A 22 -16.08 2.35 -2.05
C ASN A 22 -15.92 1.76 -3.47
N ASP A 23 -16.85 2.03 -4.39
CA ASP A 23 -16.80 1.49 -5.76
C ASP A 23 -15.91 2.37 -6.65
N THR A 24 -14.72 1.86 -6.94
CA THR A 24 -13.75 2.49 -7.86
C THR A 24 -14.13 2.30 -9.33
N SER A 25 -14.94 1.28 -9.65
CA SER A 25 -15.37 0.97 -11.03
C SER A 25 -16.57 1.76 -11.49
N ASN A 26 -17.22 2.50 -10.58
CA ASN A 26 -18.44 3.27 -10.84
C ASN A 26 -19.62 2.45 -11.39
N SER A 27 -19.62 1.13 -11.20
CA SER A 27 -20.60 0.20 -11.82
C SER A 27 -21.78 -0.18 -10.92
N PHE A 28 -21.65 0.07 -9.59
CA PHE A 28 -22.59 -0.50 -8.61
C PHE A 28 -24.01 0.09 -8.62
N ALA A 29 -24.20 1.36 -9.01
CA ALA A 29 -25.50 2.03 -8.96
C ALA A 29 -25.75 2.85 -10.22
N LYS A 30 -27.02 3.16 -10.49
CA LYS A 30 -27.39 4.10 -11.55
C LYS A 30 -26.66 5.43 -11.34
N ALA A 31 -26.21 6.06 -12.43
CA ALA A 31 -25.46 7.31 -12.40
C ALA A 31 -26.13 8.38 -11.55
N GLU A 32 -27.44 8.55 -11.74
CA GLU A 32 -28.24 9.52 -11.00
C GLU A 32 -28.21 9.31 -9.47
N THR A 33 -28.31 8.06 -9.02
CA THR A 33 -28.25 7.71 -7.59
C THR A 33 -26.86 7.98 -7.03
N ARG A 34 -25.83 7.66 -7.78
CA ARG A 34 -24.43 7.89 -7.41
C ARG A 34 -24.13 9.38 -7.28
N ASP A 35 -24.55 10.18 -8.27
CA ASP A 35 -24.34 11.63 -8.28
C ASP A 35 -25.08 12.30 -7.13
N LYS A 36 -26.31 11.83 -6.81
CA LYS A 36 -27.06 12.30 -5.65
C LYS A 36 -26.31 12.03 -4.35
N VAL A 37 -25.78 10.82 -4.15
CA VAL A 37 -25.02 10.47 -2.95
C VAL A 37 -23.75 11.33 -2.85
N TRP A 38 -22.96 11.46 -3.92
CA TRP A 38 -21.76 12.26 -3.92
C TRP A 38 -22.03 13.75 -3.67
N ARG A 39 -23.13 14.29 -4.19
CA ARG A 39 -23.56 15.65 -3.91
C ARG A 39 -23.83 15.86 -2.43
N LEU A 40 -24.62 14.96 -1.81
CA LEU A 40 -24.91 15.02 -0.38
C LEU A 40 -23.63 14.90 0.48
N VAL A 41 -22.74 13.98 0.14
CA VAL A 41 -21.45 13.81 0.82
C VAL A 41 -20.65 15.12 0.82
N ARG A 42 -20.56 15.80 -0.32
CA ARG A 42 -19.85 17.08 -0.45
C ARG A 42 -20.57 18.21 0.28
N THR A 43 -21.89 18.33 0.13
CA THR A 43 -22.68 19.40 0.75
C THR A 43 -22.58 19.37 2.27
N TYR A 44 -22.60 18.17 2.85
CA TYR A 44 -22.61 18.02 4.31
C TYR A 44 -21.24 17.67 4.91
N GLY A 45 -20.18 17.65 4.10
CA GLY A 45 -18.82 17.35 4.57
C GLY A 45 -18.73 15.96 5.22
N TYR A 46 -19.51 14.97 4.75
CA TYR A 46 -19.48 13.64 5.34
C TYR A 46 -18.17 12.93 5.00
N VAL A 47 -17.42 12.56 6.04
CA VAL A 47 -16.22 11.72 5.91
C VAL A 47 -16.58 10.31 6.41
N PRO A 48 -16.38 9.26 5.57
CA PRO A 48 -16.60 7.89 5.99
C PRO A 48 -15.77 7.56 7.24
N ASN A 49 -16.42 7.04 8.29
CA ASN A 49 -15.72 6.67 9.51
C ASN A 49 -14.84 5.44 9.25
N ALA A 50 -13.52 5.64 9.29
CA ALA A 50 -12.52 4.60 9.10
C ALA A 50 -12.67 3.48 10.15
N ALA A 51 -12.96 3.82 11.42
CA ALA A 51 -13.15 2.86 12.49
C ALA A 51 -14.36 1.92 12.24
N ALA A 52 -15.47 2.45 11.70
CA ALA A 52 -16.64 1.63 11.36
C ALA A 52 -16.40 0.74 10.11
N ARG A 53 -15.48 1.15 9.25
CA ARG A 53 -15.06 0.38 8.06
C ARG A 53 -14.19 -0.81 8.45
N ASN A 54 -13.32 -0.60 9.41
CA ASN A 54 -12.34 -1.58 9.88
C ASN A 54 -12.93 -2.71 10.72
N LEU A 55 -14.12 -2.50 11.32
CA LEU A 55 -14.89 -3.58 11.96
C LEU A 55 -15.41 -4.64 10.95
N LYS A 56 -15.45 -4.32 9.65
CA LYS A 56 -15.90 -5.25 8.59
C LYS A 56 -14.76 -5.84 7.76
N SER A 57 -13.58 -5.23 7.78
CA SER A 57 -12.37 -5.76 7.15
C SER A 57 -11.52 -6.41 8.24
N SER A 58 -10.96 -7.57 7.96
CA SER A 58 -10.03 -8.28 8.85
C SER A 58 -8.70 -7.51 9.11
N CYS A 59 -8.60 -6.26 8.67
CA CYS A 59 -7.50 -5.38 9.02
C CYS A 59 -7.71 -4.83 10.44
N VAL A 60 -6.82 -5.17 11.34
CA VAL A 60 -6.73 -4.52 12.66
C VAL A 60 -6.33 -3.08 12.40
N SER A 61 -7.31 -2.18 12.43
CA SER A 61 -7.06 -0.76 12.25
C SER A 61 -6.53 -0.17 13.55
N VAL A 62 -5.28 0.15 13.54
CA VAL A 62 -4.71 1.14 14.46
C VAL A 62 -4.93 2.51 13.81
N ALA A 63 -6.05 3.15 14.11
CA ALA A 63 -6.40 4.43 13.51
C ALA A 63 -5.28 5.46 13.77
N GLY A 64 -4.70 5.98 12.71
CA GLY A 64 -3.61 6.96 12.78
C GLY A 64 -2.20 6.38 12.83
N ALA A 65 -2.01 5.06 12.73
CA ALA A 65 -0.69 4.48 12.68
C ALA A 65 0.08 4.91 11.41
N GLN A 66 1.37 5.13 11.58
CA GLN A 66 2.26 5.62 10.54
C GLN A 66 3.26 4.55 10.12
N LEU A 67 3.48 4.46 8.83
CA LEU A 67 4.46 3.55 8.22
C LEU A 67 5.54 4.36 7.50
N ALA A 68 6.78 3.87 7.51
CA ALA A 68 7.83 4.39 6.63
C ALA A 68 8.13 3.38 5.54
N CYS A 69 8.32 3.86 4.31
CA CYS A 69 8.75 3.06 3.19
C CYS A 69 10.24 3.31 2.90
N PHE A 70 11.03 2.25 2.83
CA PHE A 70 12.45 2.29 2.52
C PHE A 70 12.68 1.53 1.22
N MET A 71 13.09 2.25 0.19
CA MET A 71 13.44 1.63 -1.10
C MET A 71 14.93 1.41 -1.20
N SER A 72 15.31 0.25 -1.68
CA SER A 72 16.68 -0.01 -2.07
C SER A 72 17.05 0.86 -3.27
N HIS A 73 18.36 0.95 -3.51
CA HIS A 73 19.00 1.76 -4.53
C HIS A 73 18.34 1.63 -5.92
N THR A 74 17.45 2.54 -6.27
CA THR A 74 17.11 2.84 -7.65
C THR A 74 17.80 4.14 -8.03
N ARG A 75 18.56 4.15 -9.13
CA ARG A 75 19.33 5.33 -9.56
C ARG A 75 18.45 6.57 -9.68
N ASN A 76 17.26 6.43 -10.23
CA ASN A 76 16.18 7.42 -10.14
C ASN A 76 14.84 6.69 -10.07
N PRO A 77 13.85 7.17 -9.27
CA PRO A 77 12.50 6.60 -9.28
C PRO A 77 11.86 6.67 -10.68
N GLU A 78 12.18 7.72 -11.45
CA GLU A 78 11.72 7.93 -12.83
C GLU A 78 12.24 6.87 -13.81
N ASP A 79 13.41 6.27 -13.51
CA ASP A 79 14.02 5.23 -14.35
C ASP A 79 13.44 3.83 -14.09
N ASN A 80 12.62 3.67 -13.05
CA ASN A 80 12.05 2.37 -12.72
C ASN A 80 10.56 2.47 -12.33
N PRO A 81 9.65 2.50 -13.32
CA PRO A 81 8.22 2.59 -13.11
C PRO A 81 7.65 1.54 -12.17
N PHE A 82 8.23 0.34 -12.15
CA PHE A 82 7.80 -0.76 -11.30
C PHE A 82 7.84 -0.40 -9.81
N PHE A 83 8.95 0.17 -9.33
CA PHE A 83 9.06 0.54 -7.92
C PHE A 83 8.17 1.74 -7.57
N TYR A 84 7.97 2.66 -8.50
CA TYR A 84 7.05 3.78 -8.31
C TYR A 84 5.61 3.28 -8.12
N GLU A 85 5.15 2.39 -9.00
CA GLU A 85 3.81 1.79 -8.88
C GLU A 85 3.67 0.93 -7.62
N MET A 86 4.73 0.26 -7.18
CA MET A 86 4.72 -0.51 -5.94
C MET A 86 4.52 0.41 -4.73
N VAL A 87 5.26 1.52 -4.62
CA VAL A 87 5.11 2.49 -3.53
C VAL A 87 3.72 3.10 -3.55
N ARG A 88 3.22 3.50 -4.71
CA ARG A 88 1.87 4.02 -4.86
C ARG A 88 0.80 3.02 -4.41
N SER A 89 0.96 1.76 -4.76
CA SER A 89 0.07 0.68 -4.32
C SER A 89 0.12 0.47 -2.81
N ILE A 90 1.31 0.57 -2.21
CA ILE A 90 1.50 0.51 -0.75
C ILE A 90 0.77 1.68 -0.08
N GLU A 91 0.95 2.91 -0.56
CA GLU A 91 0.28 4.09 0.00
C GLU A 91 -1.25 3.97 -0.10
N GLN A 92 -1.75 3.49 -1.23
CA GLN A 92 -3.18 3.28 -1.43
C GLN A 92 -3.73 2.20 -0.49
N ALA A 93 -3.06 1.06 -0.38
CA ALA A 93 -3.46 -0.03 0.51
C ALA A 93 -3.38 0.38 1.98
N ALA A 94 -2.31 1.06 2.38
CA ALA A 94 -2.15 1.61 3.72
C ALA A 94 -3.30 2.54 4.08
N SER A 95 -3.63 3.48 3.19
CA SER A 95 -4.76 4.41 3.38
C SER A 95 -6.10 3.69 3.53
N GLN A 96 -6.33 2.63 2.77
CA GLN A 96 -7.54 1.81 2.89
C GLN A 96 -7.63 1.09 4.24
N CYS A 97 -6.49 0.74 4.82
CA CYS A 97 -6.39 0.11 6.14
C CYS A 97 -6.33 1.12 7.31
N GLY A 98 -6.37 2.43 7.03
CA GLY A 98 -6.32 3.47 8.04
C GLY A 98 -4.91 3.84 8.49
N PHE A 99 -3.88 3.39 7.77
CA PHE A 99 -2.49 3.81 7.95
C PHE A 99 -2.16 4.99 7.05
N THR A 100 -1.10 5.72 7.43
CA THR A 100 -0.48 6.73 6.56
C THR A 100 0.98 6.36 6.31
N VAL A 101 1.51 6.76 5.15
CA VAL A 101 2.92 6.55 4.78
C VAL A 101 3.57 7.93 4.59
N PRO A 102 3.85 8.67 5.68
CA PRO A 102 4.37 10.04 5.60
C PRO A 102 5.81 10.11 5.10
N PHE A 103 6.53 8.99 5.10
CA PHE A 103 7.95 8.95 4.74
C PHE A 103 8.23 7.83 3.74
N CYS A 104 8.78 8.22 2.59
CA CYS A 104 9.31 7.31 1.59
C CYS A 104 10.77 7.69 1.29
N PHE A 105 11.69 6.77 1.53
CA PHE A 105 13.12 6.93 1.29
C PHE A 105 13.53 6.15 0.06
N THR A 106 13.72 6.82 -1.06
CA THR A 106 13.99 6.21 -2.38
C THR A 106 15.45 5.80 -2.60
N LYS A 107 16.37 6.24 -1.74
CA LYS A 107 17.80 5.94 -1.83
C LYS A 107 18.33 5.66 -0.42
N PHE A 108 17.85 4.58 0.19
CA PHE A 108 18.31 4.26 1.53
C PHE A 108 19.70 3.62 1.48
N ASN A 109 20.69 4.28 2.11
CA ASN A 109 21.99 3.72 2.40
C ASN A 109 22.50 4.21 3.76
N LEU A 110 23.33 3.41 4.42
CA LEU A 110 23.91 3.75 5.74
C LEU A 110 25.04 4.77 5.68
N GLN A 111 25.59 5.08 4.51
CA GLN A 111 26.70 6.02 4.37
C GLN A 111 26.28 7.48 4.46
N SER A 112 24.96 7.76 4.38
CA SER A 112 24.44 9.11 4.49
C SER A 112 24.09 9.49 5.92
N THR A 113 24.96 10.21 6.61
CA THR A 113 24.74 10.73 7.96
C THR A 113 23.46 11.58 8.05
N ALA A 114 23.20 12.38 7.01
CA ALA A 114 21.99 13.21 6.95
C ALA A 114 20.72 12.35 6.94
N LEU A 115 20.72 11.25 6.17
CA LEU A 115 19.61 10.31 6.10
C LEU A 115 19.41 9.59 7.44
N LEU A 116 20.49 9.10 8.06
CA LEU A 116 20.43 8.45 9.36
C LEU A 116 19.87 9.37 10.45
N ASN A 117 20.26 10.64 10.46
CA ASN A 117 19.73 11.62 11.40
C ASN A 117 18.24 11.88 11.18
N ARG A 118 17.79 11.94 9.93
CA ARG A 118 16.35 12.03 9.60
C ARG A 118 15.58 10.82 10.14
N ILE A 119 16.08 9.61 9.89
CA ILE A 119 15.43 8.36 10.34
C ILE A 119 15.40 8.26 11.86
N LYS A 120 16.43 8.71 12.56
CA LYS A 120 16.45 8.75 14.04
C LYS A 120 15.33 9.60 14.62
N GLY A 121 14.99 10.71 13.94
CA GLY A 121 13.90 11.61 14.35
C GLY A 121 12.50 11.14 13.96
N ILE A 122 12.37 10.10 13.14
CA ILE A 122 11.09 9.59 12.69
C ILE A 122 10.60 8.52 13.64
N ASN A 123 9.42 8.74 14.21
CA ASN A 123 8.72 7.75 15.01
C ASN A 123 7.49 7.25 14.23
N VAL A 124 7.59 6.01 13.72
CA VAL A 124 6.51 5.33 12.99
C VAL A 124 6.28 3.95 13.59
N ASP A 125 5.09 3.42 13.39
CA ASP A 125 4.64 2.15 13.97
C ASP A 125 5.18 0.93 13.24
N GLY A 126 5.61 1.12 11.98
CA GLY A 126 6.18 0.05 11.17
C GLY A 126 6.95 0.57 9.96
N ALA A 127 7.68 -0.35 9.33
CA ALA A 127 8.47 -0.09 8.15
C ALA A 127 8.18 -1.10 7.04
N ILE A 128 8.16 -0.63 5.81
CA ILE A 128 8.08 -1.46 4.61
C ILE A 128 9.39 -1.25 3.84
N VAL A 129 10.08 -2.34 3.59
CA VAL A 129 11.37 -2.37 2.88
C VAL A 129 11.11 -2.90 1.48
N VAL A 130 11.39 -2.10 0.44
CA VAL A 130 11.04 -2.40 -0.95
C VAL A 130 12.29 -2.55 -1.81
N GLY A 131 12.33 -3.61 -2.58
CA GLY A 131 13.40 -3.88 -3.53
C GLY A 131 14.58 -4.64 -2.94
N ARG A 132 15.64 -4.83 -3.73
CA ARG A 132 16.82 -5.59 -3.33
C ARG A 132 17.81 -4.70 -2.59
N PHE A 133 18.09 -5.01 -1.34
CA PHE A 133 19.14 -4.37 -0.56
C PHE A 133 20.45 -5.14 -0.76
N GLU A 134 21.45 -4.48 -1.32
CA GLU A 134 22.78 -5.05 -1.51
C GLU A 134 23.60 -5.02 -0.22
N ASP A 135 23.26 -4.09 0.69
CA ASP A 135 23.93 -3.92 1.97
C ASP A 135 23.12 -4.60 3.10
N PRO A 136 23.60 -5.75 3.62
CA PRO A 136 22.94 -6.44 4.73
C PRO A 136 22.88 -5.61 6.02
N GLU A 137 23.84 -4.69 6.22
CA GLU A 137 23.86 -3.83 7.40
C GLU A 137 22.68 -2.85 7.38
N ALA A 138 22.28 -2.39 6.19
CA ALA A 138 21.14 -1.51 6.01
C ALA A 138 19.82 -2.17 6.49
N VAL A 139 19.61 -3.43 6.11
CA VAL A 139 18.43 -4.19 6.55
C VAL A 139 18.52 -4.48 8.05
N THR A 140 19.68 -4.88 8.55
CA THR A 140 19.91 -5.12 9.97
C THR A 140 19.63 -3.86 10.80
N PHE A 141 20.04 -2.69 10.32
CA PHE A 141 19.75 -1.41 10.97
C PHE A 141 18.24 -1.15 11.05
N LEU A 142 17.53 -1.33 9.95
CA LEU A 142 16.09 -1.13 9.90
C LEU A 142 15.35 -2.13 10.81
N HIS A 143 15.76 -3.39 10.81
CA HIS A 143 15.20 -4.43 11.68
C HIS A 143 15.40 -4.13 13.18
N LYS A 144 16.56 -3.60 13.56
CA LYS A 144 16.82 -3.15 14.95
C LYS A 144 16.00 -1.91 15.32
N ARG A 145 15.71 -1.05 14.35
CA ARG A 145 15.01 0.23 14.58
C ARG A 145 13.51 0.08 14.62
N TYR A 146 12.94 -0.79 13.80
CA TYR A 146 11.51 -0.99 13.65
C TYR A 146 11.13 -2.43 14.00
N ARG A 147 10.26 -2.57 15.01
CA ARG A 147 9.78 -3.89 15.44
C ARG A 147 8.88 -4.55 14.40
N ASN A 148 8.02 -3.74 13.78
CA ASN A 148 7.09 -4.19 12.75
C ASN A 148 7.70 -3.84 11.39
N ILE A 149 8.28 -4.81 10.72
CA ILE A 149 8.97 -4.62 9.45
C ILE A 149 8.54 -5.71 8.47
N VAL A 150 8.25 -5.31 7.23
CA VAL A 150 7.92 -6.21 6.14
C VAL A 150 8.82 -5.92 4.95
N TYR A 151 9.38 -6.96 4.38
CA TYR A 151 10.13 -6.87 3.13
C TYR A 151 9.22 -7.16 1.94
N SER A 152 9.35 -6.38 0.87
CA SER A 152 8.72 -6.65 -0.42
C SER A 152 9.75 -6.57 -1.55
N GLY A 153 9.94 -7.67 -2.25
CA GLY A 153 10.98 -7.77 -3.26
C GLY A 153 10.78 -8.90 -4.28
N LEU A 154 11.78 -9.09 -5.13
CA LEU A 154 11.75 -10.07 -6.22
C LEU A 154 12.28 -11.44 -5.81
N SER A 155 12.92 -11.54 -4.64
CA SER A 155 13.48 -12.80 -4.14
C SER A 155 13.46 -12.82 -2.62
N PHE A 156 13.45 -14.01 -2.05
CA PHE A 156 13.60 -14.19 -0.60
C PHE A 156 14.95 -13.68 -0.10
N THR A 157 14.94 -13.24 1.15
CA THR A 157 16.15 -12.85 1.89
C THR A 157 16.28 -13.74 3.11
N ASP A 158 17.50 -13.87 3.64
CA ASP A 158 17.80 -14.67 4.85
C ASP A 158 17.45 -13.91 6.16
N PHE A 159 16.80 -12.76 6.07
CA PHE A 159 16.41 -12.00 7.24
C PHE A 159 15.12 -12.53 7.87
N GLU A 160 15.11 -12.62 9.19
CA GLU A 160 13.94 -13.02 9.99
C GLU A 160 12.89 -11.90 10.04
N MET A 161 12.14 -11.74 8.97
CA MET A 161 11.03 -10.79 8.88
C MET A 161 9.94 -11.33 7.93
N ASP A 162 8.75 -10.78 8.03
CA ASP A 162 7.69 -11.09 7.08
C ASP A 162 8.09 -10.63 5.67
N GLN A 163 7.88 -11.49 4.67
CA GLN A 163 8.33 -11.24 3.32
C GLN A 163 7.19 -11.43 2.32
N VAL A 164 7.02 -10.45 1.43
CA VAL A 164 6.13 -10.52 0.27
C VAL A 164 7.00 -10.52 -0.97
N VAL A 165 7.12 -11.67 -1.62
CA VAL A 165 8.02 -11.84 -2.77
C VAL A 165 7.28 -12.45 -3.95
N CYS A 166 7.78 -12.16 -5.16
CA CYS A 166 7.34 -12.81 -6.38
C CYS A 166 8.27 -14.01 -6.66
N ASP A 167 7.69 -15.19 -6.90
CA ASP A 167 8.47 -16.34 -7.36
C ASP A 167 8.87 -16.16 -8.83
N GLY A 168 9.95 -15.41 -9.03
CA GLY A 168 10.48 -15.13 -10.37
C GLY A 168 10.98 -16.37 -11.10
N TYR A 169 11.45 -17.39 -10.37
CA TYR A 169 11.87 -18.66 -10.97
C TYR A 169 10.69 -19.42 -11.55
N ALA A 170 9.62 -19.59 -10.78
CA ALA A 170 8.40 -20.24 -11.26
C ALA A 170 7.79 -19.48 -12.43
N ALA A 171 7.74 -18.15 -12.38
CA ALA A 171 7.24 -17.30 -13.45
C ALA A 171 8.06 -17.46 -14.74
N ALA A 172 9.39 -17.40 -14.65
CA ALA A 172 10.28 -17.59 -15.79
C ALA A 172 10.19 -19.01 -16.38
N THR A 173 10.11 -20.01 -15.51
CA THR A 173 9.95 -21.41 -15.92
C THR A 173 8.65 -21.61 -16.69
N ALA A 174 7.53 -21.07 -16.20
CA ALA A 174 6.24 -21.16 -16.87
C ALA A 174 6.27 -20.45 -18.23
N ALA A 175 6.88 -19.27 -18.31
CA ALA A 175 7.04 -18.56 -19.58
C ALA A 175 7.88 -19.35 -20.60
N MET A 176 8.99 -19.92 -20.16
CA MET A 176 9.84 -20.76 -21.04
C MET A 176 9.14 -22.03 -21.49
N GLN A 177 8.42 -22.70 -20.61
CA GLN A 177 7.63 -23.88 -20.98
C GLN A 177 6.56 -23.54 -22.01
N TYR A 178 5.90 -22.40 -21.85
CA TYR A 178 4.93 -21.93 -22.83
C TYR A 178 5.56 -21.67 -24.20
N LEU A 179 6.68 -20.96 -24.27
CA LEU A 179 7.39 -20.70 -25.53
C LEU A 179 7.84 -22.03 -26.21
N ILE A 180 8.35 -22.97 -25.42
CA ILE A 180 8.75 -24.29 -25.95
C ILE A 180 7.52 -25.03 -26.50
N SER A 181 6.38 -24.99 -25.82
CA SER A 181 5.14 -25.62 -26.30
C SER A 181 4.62 -25.00 -27.58
N CYS A 182 4.88 -23.70 -27.80
CA CYS A 182 4.57 -23.00 -29.04
C CYS A 182 5.57 -23.30 -30.19
N GLY A 183 6.57 -24.15 -29.96
CA GLY A 183 7.54 -24.58 -30.98
C GLY A 183 8.81 -23.71 -31.05
N HIS A 184 8.95 -22.70 -30.21
CA HIS A 184 10.18 -21.91 -30.17
C HIS A 184 11.36 -22.76 -29.66
N ARG A 185 12.50 -22.66 -30.35
CA ARG A 185 13.74 -23.43 -30.06
C ARG A 185 14.98 -22.54 -29.91
N ARG A 186 14.85 -21.26 -30.18
CA ARG A 186 15.90 -20.24 -30.10
C ARG A 186 15.35 -19.00 -29.45
#